data_3f794d4e1ada5d4e1ac36f061ca65bde
#
_entry.id   3f794d4e1ada5d4e1ac36f061ca65bde
#
_cell.length_a   1.000
_cell.length_b   1.000
_cell.length_c   1.000
_cell.angle_alpha   90.00
_cell.angle_beta   90.00
_cell.angle_gamma   90.00
#
_symmetry.space_group_name_H-M   'P 1'
#
loop_
_entity.id
_entity.type
_entity.pdbx_description
1 polymer ?
#
loop_
_entity_poly.entity_id
_entity_poly.type
_entity_poly.pdbx_seq_one_letter_code
_entity_poly.pdbx_strand_id
1 'polypeptide(L)'
;MSRRELDAAGIDDPGLRTSYEACRELNAQHGKTYYLATLLLPPAKRPYVHALYGFARYADEIVDAFGRDDAAAAAQLKEWGEAFLADVRAGESADPICRAVVDTVQRWDIPIEHFEAFLHSMAMDLTVTEYATFDDLYEYVYGSAAVIGLQMVPVLEPVHEDAYPRAQELGVSFQLANFCRDVGEDLDRGRLYLPLEDLDRFGLTRAQIERRVVDDRFRDLMRFQIARVRRLEEASRPGIELLHPTSRPCIEAARVLYCGIADEVQRIDYQVFTHRAKTSTSRRLAVALPAWRRAVAARRAEGPSPQPQPRRP
;
A
#
# COMPACT_ATOMS: atom_id res chain seq x y z
N MET A 1 -15.71 -12.40 -7.45
CA MET A 1 -16.25 -11.76 -6.25
C MET A 1 -17.54 -12.49 -5.89
N SER A 2 -17.85 -12.63 -4.64
CA SER A 2 -19.17 -13.11 -4.39
C SER A 2 -20.14 -11.98 -4.75
N ARG A 3 -21.20 -12.28 -5.49
CA ARG A 3 -22.30 -11.34 -5.76
C ARG A 3 -22.71 -10.60 -4.47
N ARG A 4 -22.59 -11.27 -3.33
CA ARG A 4 -22.88 -10.74 -2.00
C ARG A 4 -22.06 -9.51 -1.58
N GLU A 5 -20.82 -9.35 -2.06
CA GLU A 5 -19.98 -8.19 -1.70
C GLU A 5 -20.43 -6.93 -2.46
N LEU A 6 -20.75 -7.09 -3.75
CA LEU A 6 -21.28 -6.00 -4.56
C LEU A 6 -22.70 -5.62 -4.12
N ASP A 7 -23.55 -6.63 -3.84
CA ASP A 7 -24.90 -6.39 -3.33
C ASP A 7 -24.86 -5.65 -1.98
N ALA A 8 -23.95 -6.06 -1.08
CA ALA A 8 -23.76 -5.40 0.22
C ALA A 8 -23.22 -3.97 0.09
N ALA A 9 -22.48 -3.67 -0.97
CA ALA A 9 -21.95 -2.33 -1.28
C ALA A 9 -22.97 -1.45 -2.05
N GLY A 10 -24.14 -1.99 -2.44
CA GLY A 10 -25.13 -1.27 -3.24
C GLY A 10 -24.64 -0.95 -4.65
N ILE A 11 -23.81 -1.83 -5.23
CA ILE A 11 -23.28 -1.68 -6.59
C ILE A 11 -24.16 -2.54 -7.51
N ASP A 12 -25.14 -1.92 -8.18
CA ASP A 12 -26.16 -2.62 -8.96
C ASP A 12 -25.90 -2.56 -10.48
N ASP A 13 -25.25 -1.49 -10.99
CA ASP A 13 -24.94 -1.34 -12.42
C ASP A 13 -24.06 -2.49 -12.93
N PRO A 14 -24.48 -3.23 -13.98
CA PRO A 14 -23.73 -4.40 -14.45
C PRO A 14 -22.32 -4.07 -14.97
N GLY A 15 -22.14 -2.92 -15.61
CA GLY A 15 -20.83 -2.49 -16.12
C GLY A 15 -19.88 -2.14 -14.99
N LEU A 16 -20.38 -1.44 -13.97
CA LEU A 16 -19.59 -1.10 -12.78
C LEU A 16 -19.22 -2.35 -11.98
N ARG A 17 -20.14 -3.33 -11.86
CA ARG A 17 -19.87 -4.63 -11.23
C ARG A 17 -18.70 -5.36 -11.91
N THR A 18 -18.69 -5.35 -13.24
CA THR A 18 -17.59 -5.95 -14.03
C THR A 18 -16.26 -5.26 -13.73
N SER A 19 -16.23 -3.93 -13.63
CA SER A 19 -15.02 -3.16 -13.27
C SER A 19 -14.50 -3.51 -11.88
N TYR A 20 -15.37 -3.59 -10.88
CA TYR A 20 -14.96 -4.00 -9.53
C TYR A 20 -14.47 -5.46 -9.49
N GLU A 21 -15.03 -6.35 -10.29
CA GLU A 21 -14.55 -7.73 -10.41
C GLU A 21 -13.15 -7.80 -11.02
N ALA A 22 -12.86 -7.00 -12.03
CA ALA A 22 -11.51 -6.88 -12.61
C ALA A 22 -10.50 -6.39 -11.57
N CYS A 23 -10.80 -5.34 -10.81
CA CYS A 23 -9.94 -4.85 -9.73
C CYS A 23 -9.69 -5.93 -8.66
N ARG A 24 -10.72 -6.70 -8.30
CA ARG A 24 -10.56 -7.80 -7.34
C ARG A 24 -9.66 -8.90 -7.88
N GLU A 25 -9.77 -9.24 -9.15
CA GLU A 25 -8.92 -10.25 -9.79
C GLU A 25 -7.46 -9.85 -9.76
N LEU A 26 -7.15 -8.59 -10.10
CA LEU A 26 -5.80 -8.03 -9.95
C LEU A 26 -5.29 -8.15 -8.50
N ASN A 27 -6.12 -7.79 -7.52
CA ASN A 27 -5.74 -7.92 -6.11
C ASN A 27 -5.51 -9.39 -5.71
N ALA A 28 -6.35 -10.31 -6.14
CA ALA A 28 -6.22 -11.73 -5.82
C ALA A 28 -4.97 -12.38 -6.45
N GLN A 29 -4.60 -11.96 -7.66
CA GLN A 29 -3.44 -12.48 -8.39
C GLN A 29 -2.13 -11.93 -7.84
N HIS A 30 -2.03 -10.63 -7.61
CA HIS A 30 -0.78 -9.93 -7.30
C HIS A 30 -0.65 -9.55 -5.82
N GLY A 31 -1.75 -9.25 -5.13
CA GLY A 31 -1.78 -8.74 -3.76
C GLY A 31 -2.18 -9.77 -2.70
N LYS A 32 -1.64 -11.00 -2.71
CA LYS A 32 -2.10 -12.10 -1.85
C LYS A 32 -2.30 -11.73 -0.37
N THR A 33 -1.38 -10.98 0.21
CA THR A 33 -1.47 -10.55 1.62
C THR A 33 -2.55 -9.48 1.81
N TYR A 34 -2.61 -8.49 0.90
CA TYR A 34 -3.66 -7.47 0.88
C TYR A 34 -5.04 -8.08 0.69
N TYR A 35 -5.17 -8.99 -0.27
CA TYR A 35 -6.42 -9.70 -0.53
C TYR A 35 -6.93 -10.43 0.71
N LEU A 36 -6.08 -11.19 1.39
CA LEU A 36 -6.45 -11.90 2.60
C LEU A 36 -6.83 -10.96 3.75
N ALA A 37 -6.10 -9.85 3.91
CA ALA A 37 -6.44 -8.82 4.90
C ALA A 37 -7.81 -8.17 4.58
N THR A 38 -8.09 -7.88 3.31
CA THR A 38 -9.37 -7.31 2.87
C THR A 38 -10.57 -8.19 3.26
N LEU A 39 -10.40 -9.51 3.32
CA LEU A 39 -11.47 -10.43 3.76
C LEU A 39 -11.88 -10.23 5.23
N LEU A 40 -11.07 -9.55 6.03
CA LEU A 40 -11.42 -9.18 7.40
C LEU A 40 -12.41 -8.01 7.46
N LEU A 41 -12.48 -7.18 6.42
CA LEU A 41 -13.43 -6.07 6.32
C LEU A 41 -14.87 -6.56 6.12
N PRO A 42 -15.88 -5.75 6.47
CA PRO A 42 -17.26 -5.98 6.07
C PRO A 42 -17.38 -6.17 4.56
N PRO A 43 -18.26 -7.04 4.08
CA PRO A 43 -18.46 -7.27 2.64
C PRO A 43 -18.69 -5.98 1.85
N ALA A 44 -19.42 -5.02 2.40
CA ALA A 44 -19.74 -3.74 1.77
C ALA A 44 -18.51 -2.85 1.50
N LYS A 45 -17.41 -3.02 2.22
CA LYS A 45 -16.17 -2.21 2.05
C LYS A 45 -15.17 -2.81 1.06
N ARG A 46 -15.22 -4.13 0.86
CA ARG A 46 -14.21 -4.87 0.09
C ARG A 46 -14.08 -4.43 -1.36
N PRO A 47 -15.18 -4.15 -2.11
CA PRO A 47 -15.09 -3.71 -3.49
C PRO A 47 -14.22 -2.46 -3.64
N TYR A 48 -14.39 -1.48 -2.77
CA TYR A 48 -13.67 -0.21 -2.81
C TYR A 48 -12.17 -0.39 -2.53
N VAL A 49 -11.81 -1.27 -1.59
CA VAL A 49 -10.40 -1.63 -1.33
C VAL A 49 -9.78 -2.33 -2.52
N HIS A 50 -10.53 -3.20 -3.21
CA HIS A 50 -10.06 -3.84 -4.44
C HIS A 50 -9.88 -2.83 -5.57
N ALA A 51 -10.74 -1.80 -5.68
CA ALA A 51 -10.59 -0.74 -6.66
C ALA A 51 -9.30 0.07 -6.44
N LEU A 52 -9.04 0.53 -5.20
CA LEU A 52 -7.82 1.26 -4.86
C LEU A 52 -6.56 0.42 -5.13
N TYR A 53 -6.58 -0.87 -4.79
CA TYR A 53 -5.49 -1.78 -5.14
C TYR A 53 -5.33 -1.94 -6.66
N GLY A 54 -6.45 -2.08 -7.39
CA GLY A 54 -6.46 -2.21 -8.85
C GLY A 54 -5.81 -1.02 -9.54
N PHE A 55 -6.11 0.20 -9.09
CA PHE A 55 -5.47 1.42 -9.56
C PHE A 55 -3.95 1.38 -9.38
N ALA A 56 -3.50 1.14 -8.14
CA ALA A 56 -2.07 1.12 -7.82
C ALA A 56 -1.33 0.03 -8.62
N ARG A 57 -1.93 -1.16 -8.73
CA ARG A 57 -1.33 -2.28 -9.48
C ARG A 57 -1.29 -2.02 -10.97
N TYR A 58 -2.32 -1.41 -11.54
CA TYR A 58 -2.35 -1.10 -12.98
C TYR A 58 -1.29 -0.07 -13.36
N ALA A 59 -1.11 0.98 -12.55
CA ALA A 59 -0.01 1.94 -12.73
C ALA A 59 1.37 1.27 -12.64
N ASP A 60 1.57 0.37 -11.69
CA ASP A 60 2.79 -0.42 -11.51
C ASP A 60 3.06 -1.33 -12.73
N GLU A 61 2.01 -1.93 -13.31
CA GLU A 61 2.12 -2.72 -14.55
C GLU A 61 2.53 -1.88 -15.77
N ILE A 62 2.08 -0.63 -15.87
CA ILE A 62 2.53 0.29 -16.91
C ILE A 62 4.04 0.54 -16.78
N VAL A 63 4.52 0.82 -15.56
CA VAL A 63 5.95 1.03 -15.30
C VAL A 63 6.77 -0.22 -15.62
N ASP A 64 6.28 -1.40 -15.29
CA ASP A 64 6.98 -2.68 -15.50
C ASP A 64 6.90 -3.21 -16.95
N ALA A 65 5.90 -2.80 -17.75
CA ALA A 65 5.60 -3.38 -19.06
C ALA A 65 6.68 -3.14 -20.12
N PHE A 66 7.41 -2.02 -20.03
CA PHE A 66 8.38 -1.60 -21.06
C PHE A 66 9.81 -2.07 -20.80
N GLY A 67 10.04 -2.84 -19.74
CA GLY A 67 11.36 -3.37 -19.41
C GLY A 67 12.38 -2.26 -19.15
N ARG A 68 13.26 -1.98 -20.14
CA ARG A 68 14.30 -0.93 -20.03
C ARG A 68 13.99 0.33 -20.85
N ASP A 69 12.80 0.46 -21.43
CA ASP A 69 12.38 1.67 -22.15
C ASP A 69 11.62 2.61 -21.21
N ASP A 70 12.37 3.26 -20.33
CA ASP A 70 11.81 4.18 -19.32
C ASP A 70 11.09 5.37 -19.98
N ALA A 71 11.49 5.79 -21.17
CA ALA A 71 10.85 6.91 -21.87
C ALA A 71 9.44 6.52 -22.37
N ALA A 72 9.27 5.31 -22.93
CA ALA A 72 7.97 4.82 -23.34
C ALA A 72 7.06 4.57 -22.12
N ALA A 73 7.59 4.00 -21.05
CA ALA A 73 6.87 3.83 -19.79
C ALA A 73 6.39 5.17 -19.20
N ALA A 74 7.27 6.19 -19.19
CA ALA A 74 6.94 7.52 -18.71
C ALA A 74 5.83 8.19 -19.55
N ALA A 75 5.90 8.06 -20.87
CA ALA A 75 4.89 8.60 -21.77
C ALA A 75 3.52 7.94 -21.55
N GLN A 76 3.49 6.62 -21.44
CA GLN A 76 2.24 5.88 -21.20
C GLN A 76 1.67 6.13 -19.81
N LEU A 77 2.51 6.16 -18.77
CA LEU A 77 2.08 6.48 -17.40
C LEU A 77 1.46 7.88 -17.35
N LYS A 78 2.09 8.85 -18.01
CA LYS A 78 1.60 10.23 -18.09
C LYS A 78 0.25 10.29 -18.80
N GLU A 79 0.14 9.71 -20.01
CA GLU A 79 -1.11 9.70 -20.79
C GLU A 79 -2.26 9.04 -20.02
N TRP A 80 -2.01 7.86 -19.45
CA TRP A 80 -3.01 7.16 -18.65
C TRP A 80 -3.37 7.92 -17.38
N GLY A 81 -2.39 8.49 -16.68
CA GLY A 81 -2.62 9.26 -15.45
C GLY A 81 -3.42 10.53 -15.71
N GLU A 82 -3.11 11.28 -16.78
CA GLU A 82 -3.87 12.48 -17.18
C GLU A 82 -5.32 12.13 -17.54
N ALA A 83 -5.53 11.02 -18.29
CA ALA A 83 -6.86 10.52 -18.61
C ALA A 83 -7.63 10.12 -17.34
N PHE A 84 -7.01 9.37 -16.43
CA PHE A 84 -7.61 8.99 -15.16
C PHE A 84 -8.03 10.21 -14.32
N LEU A 85 -7.14 11.20 -14.18
CA LEU A 85 -7.45 12.41 -13.42
C LEU A 85 -8.59 13.24 -14.07
N ALA A 86 -8.66 13.24 -15.39
CA ALA A 86 -9.77 13.85 -16.10
C ALA A 86 -11.10 13.10 -15.84
N ASP A 87 -11.07 11.75 -15.86
CA ASP A 87 -12.21 10.89 -15.56
C ASP A 87 -12.72 11.10 -14.12
N VAL A 88 -11.80 11.23 -13.14
CA VAL A 88 -12.18 11.54 -11.75
C VAL A 88 -12.90 12.88 -11.66
N ARG A 89 -12.42 13.91 -12.37
CA ARG A 89 -13.08 15.25 -12.40
C ARG A 89 -14.42 15.21 -13.13
N ALA A 90 -14.54 14.40 -14.18
CA ALA A 90 -15.78 14.20 -14.93
C ALA A 90 -16.80 13.33 -14.16
N GLY A 91 -16.30 12.48 -13.25
CA GLY A 91 -17.12 11.57 -12.46
C GLY A 91 -17.49 10.28 -13.16
N GLU A 92 -16.89 9.98 -14.30
CA GLU A 92 -17.12 8.76 -15.07
C GLU A 92 -15.85 8.32 -15.80
N SER A 93 -15.74 7.05 -16.11
CA SER A 93 -14.63 6.48 -16.89
C SER A 93 -15.12 5.36 -17.79
N ALA A 94 -14.55 5.27 -18.99
CA ALA A 94 -14.75 4.15 -19.91
C ALA A 94 -13.73 3.03 -19.69
N ASP A 95 -12.61 3.30 -19.00
CA ASP A 95 -11.59 2.31 -18.69
C ASP A 95 -12.12 1.26 -17.70
N PRO A 96 -11.91 -0.05 -17.95
CA PRO A 96 -12.44 -1.13 -17.12
C PRO A 96 -11.97 -1.11 -15.66
N ILE A 97 -10.79 -0.59 -15.37
CA ILE A 97 -10.26 -0.48 -14.01
C ILE A 97 -10.62 0.88 -13.40
N CYS A 98 -10.36 1.96 -14.13
CA CYS A 98 -10.58 3.33 -13.66
C CYS A 98 -12.05 3.60 -13.31
N ARG A 99 -13.00 2.97 -14.00
CA ARG A 99 -14.44 3.11 -13.71
C ARG A 99 -14.80 2.75 -12.26
N ALA A 100 -14.27 1.65 -11.73
CA ALA A 100 -14.47 1.26 -10.33
C ALA A 100 -13.76 2.21 -9.36
N VAL A 101 -12.59 2.74 -9.77
CA VAL A 101 -11.83 3.70 -8.95
C VAL A 101 -12.55 5.03 -8.87
N VAL A 102 -13.06 5.56 -10.00
CA VAL A 102 -13.84 6.83 -10.06
C VAL A 102 -15.08 6.71 -9.18
N ASP A 103 -15.85 5.62 -9.29
CA ASP A 103 -17.01 5.37 -8.40
C ASP A 103 -16.59 5.33 -6.92
N THR A 104 -15.45 4.69 -6.62
CA THR A 104 -14.90 4.64 -5.23
C THR A 104 -14.53 6.03 -4.73
N VAL A 105 -13.83 6.84 -5.54
CA VAL A 105 -13.45 8.21 -5.21
C VAL A 105 -14.67 9.06 -4.88
N GLN A 106 -15.70 9.00 -5.73
CA GLN A 106 -16.93 9.76 -5.54
C GLN A 106 -17.72 9.32 -4.30
N ARG A 107 -17.86 8.01 -4.09
CA ARG A 107 -18.64 7.49 -2.96
C ARG A 107 -18.02 7.80 -1.61
N TRP A 108 -16.69 7.84 -1.55
CA TRP A 108 -15.94 8.00 -0.31
C TRP A 108 -15.28 9.37 -0.18
N ASP A 109 -15.52 10.28 -1.13
CA ASP A 109 -14.94 11.64 -1.14
C ASP A 109 -13.42 11.64 -0.97
N ILE A 110 -12.74 10.75 -1.71
CA ILE A 110 -11.28 10.61 -1.61
C ILE A 110 -10.63 11.78 -2.37
N PRO A 111 -9.74 12.56 -1.74
CA PRO A 111 -9.07 13.68 -2.41
C PRO A 111 -8.26 13.24 -3.63
N ILE A 112 -8.44 13.93 -4.77
CA ILE A 112 -7.76 13.62 -6.03
C ILE A 112 -6.24 13.80 -5.91
N GLU A 113 -5.79 14.68 -5.03
CA GLU A 113 -4.39 14.99 -4.75
C GLU A 113 -3.61 13.76 -4.30
N HIS A 114 -4.26 12.77 -3.68
CA HIS A 114 -3.63 11.52 -3.31
C HIS A 114 -3.28 10.65 -4.53
N PHE A 115 -4.07 10.75 -5.60
CA PHE A 115 -3.79 10.05 -6.85
C PHE A 115 -2.72 10.79 -7.67
N GLU A 116 -2.74 12.13 -7.66
CA GLU A 116 -1.69 12.95 -8.29
C GLU A 116 -0.32 12.66 -7.66
N ALA A 117 -0.25 12.63 -6.33
CA ALA A 117 0.99 12.31 -5.60
C ALA A 117 1.47 10.87 -5.88
N PHE A 118 0.54 9.91 -5.97
CA PHE A 118 0.89 8.53 -6.33
C PHE A 118 1.48 8.44 -7.74
N LEU A 119 0.85 9.06 -8.73
CA LEU A 119 1.33 9.08 -10.12
C LEU A 119 2.70 9.77 -10.23
N HIS A 120 2.93 10.85 -9.46
CA HIS A 120 4.22 11.49 -9.37
C HIS A 120 5.31 10.53 -8.88
N SER A 121 5.06 9.79 -7.79
CA SER A 121 6.02 8.80 -7.28
C SER A 121 6.26 7.65 -8.26
N MET A 122 5.26 7.21 -9.01
CA MET A 122 5.45 6.20 -10.07
C MET A 122 6.34 6.73 -11.20
N ALA A 123 6.22 8.01 -11.55
CA ALA A 123 7.12 8.65 -12.51
C ALA A 123 8.56 8.80 -11.99
N MET A 124 8.74 9.05 -10.68
CA MET A 124 10.08 9.07 -10.05
C MET A 124 10.79 7.73 -10.19
N ASP A 125 10.08 6.61 -10.10
CA ASP A 125 10.65 5.25 -10.23
C ASP A 125 11.29 5.00 -11.61
N LEU A 126 10.93 5.77 -12.62
CA LEU A 126 11.53 5.67 -13.96
C LEU A 126 12.84 6.42 -14.10
N THR A 127 13.15 7.36 -13.21
CA THR A 127 14.30 8.27 -13.37
C THR A 127 15.21 8.34 -12.16
N VAL A 128 14.69 8.08 -10.95
CA VAL A 128 15.45 8.22 -9.70
C VAL A 128 15.91 6.83 -9.25
N THR A 129 17.22 6.64 -9.11
CA THR A 129 17.82 5.36 -8.72
C THR A 129 18.40 5.35 -7.31
N GLU A 130 18.53 6.52 -6.68
CA GLU A 130 19.05 6.70 -5.32
C GLU A 130 18.57 8.03 -4.74
N TYR A 131 18.63 8.16 -3.45
CA TYR A 131 18.16 9.32 -2.69
C TYR A 131 19.28 9.84 -1.79
N ALA A 132 19.59 11.14 -1.87
CA ALA A 132 20.68 11.74 -1.09
C ALA A 132 20.34 11.73 0.42
N THR A 133 19.12 12.13 0.76
CA THR A 133 18.64 12.25 2.14
C THR A 133 17.39 11.43 2.38
N PHE A 134 17.00 11.29 3.65
CA PHE A 134 15.71 10.68 3.98
C PHE A 134 14.53 11.55 3.52
N ASP A 135 14.68 12.86 3.50
CA ASP A 135 13.63 13.76 3.02
C ASP A 135 13.40 13.58 1.51
N ASP A 136 14.45 13.38 0.71
CA ASP A 136 14.33 13.06 -0.72
C ASP A 136 13.62 11.69 -0.91
N LEU A 137 13.99 10.68 -0.12
CA LEU A 137 13.30 9.39 -0.14
C LEU A 137 11.84 9.53 0.30
N TYR A 138 11.57 10.39 1.28
CA TYR A 138 10.22 10.60 1.79
C TYR A 138 9.28 11.18 0.73
N GLU A 139 9.75 12.06 -0.16
CA GLU A 139 8.96 12.54 -1.29
C GLU A 139 8.41 11.37 -2.13
N TYR A 140 9.27 10.42 -2.46
CA TYR A 140 8.86 9.19 -3.16
C TYR A 140 7.91 8.33 -2.30
N VAL A 141 8.24 8.10 -1.03
CA VAL A 141 7.45 7.25 -0.12
C VAL A 141 6.08 7.87 0.18
N TYR A 142 5.99 9.20 0.19
CA TYR A 142 4.72 9.88 0.37
C TYR A 142 3.71 9.47 -0.71
N GLY A 143 4.06 9.55 -1.98
CA GLY A 143 3.15 9.17 -3.06
C GLY A 143 3.02 7.64 -3.21
N SER A 144 4.11 6.87 -3.07
CA SER A 144 4.06 5.42 -3.28
C SER A 144 3.41 4.63 -2.13
N ALA A 145 3.30 5.20 -0.92
CA ALA A 145 2.79 4.47 0.25
C ALA A 145 1.93 5.31 1.22
N ALA A 146 2.34 6.53 1.59
CA ALA A 146 1.59 7.33 2.55
C ALA A 146 0.17 7.64 2.03
N VAL A 147 0.05 8.09 0.77
CA VAL A 147 -1.24 8.39 0.16
C VAL A 147 -2.12 7.16 -0.03
N ILE A 148 -1.54 5.96 -0.17
CA ILE A 148 -2.34 4.71 -0.18
C ILE A 148 -3.05 4.53 1.16
N GLY A 149 -2.36 4.81 2.28
CA GLY A 149 -2.98 4.85 3.60
C GLY A 149 -4.10 5.88 3.67
N LEU A 150 -3.86 7.09 3.18
CA LEU A 150 -4.82 8.19 3.16
C LEU A 150 -6.06 7.89 2.30
N GLN A 151 -5.90 7.28 1.12
CA GLN A 151 -7.00 6.83 0.26
C GLN A 151 -7.88 5.78 0.94
N MET A 152 -7.29 4.95 1.79
CA MET A 152 -8.01 3.89 2.51
C MET A 152 -8.86 4.42 3.67
N VAL A 153 -8.45 5.52 4.34
CA VAL A 153 -9.10 6.02 5.57
C VAL A 153 -10.60 6.25 5.40
N PRO A 154 -11.11 6.93 4.36
CA PRO A 154 -12.55 7.13 4.17
C PRO A 154 -13.33 5.81 4.10
N VAL A 155 -12.80 4.81 3.37
CA VAL A 155 -13.41 3.48 3.24
C VAL A 155 -13.43 2.73 4.58
N LEU A 156 -12.44 2.99 5.44
CA LEU A 156 -12.35 2.42 6.77
C LEU A 156 -13.26 3.11 7.79
N GLU A 157 -13.92 4.22 7.38
CA GLU A 157 -14.85 5.04 8.18
C GLU A 157 -14.18 5.54 9.47
N PRO A 158 -13.37 6.59 9.39
CA PRO A 158 -12.71 7.15 10.55
C PRO A 158 -13.75 7.78 11.51
N VAL A 159 -13.53 7.62 12.81
CA VAL A 159 -14.35 8.26 13.86
C VAL A 159 -13.73 9.58 14.34
N HIS A 160 -12.50 9.88 13.91
CA HIS A 160 -11.79 11.11 14.19
C HIS A 160 -10.78 11.43 13.08
N GLU A 161 -10.54 12.71 12.81
CA GLU A 161 -9.63 13.16 11.75
C GLU A 161 -8.17 12.78 11.99
N ASP A 162 -7.73 12.61 13.23
CA ASP A 162 -6.39 12.11 13.57
C ASP A 162 -6.10 10.70 12.98
N ALA A 163 -7.10 9.99 12.47
CA ALA A 163 -6.88 8.74 11.75
C ALA A 163 -6.02 8.94 10.50
N TYR A 164 -6.12 10.10 9.82
CA TYR A 164 -5.39 10.37 8.58
C TYR A 164 -3.86 10.44 8.77
N PRO A 165 -3.29 11.30 9.66
CA PRO A 165 -1.85 11.31 9.86
C PRO A 165 -1.33 9.97 10.37
N ARG A 166 -2.11 9.21 11.16
CA ARG A 166 -1.71 7.88 11.62
C ARG A 166 -1.71 6.83 10.49
N ALA A 167 -2.64 6.91 9.55
CA ALA A 167 -2.64 6.05 8.36
C ALA A 167 -1.45 6.37 7.44
N GLN A 168 -1.09 7.64 7.30
CA GLN A 168 0.11 8.08 6.59
C GLN A 168 1.38 7.47 7.19
N GLU A 169 1.58 7.60 8.52
CA GLU A 169 2.71 7.00 9.25
C GLU A 169 2.77 5.48 9.04
N LEU A 170 1.62 4.80 9.06
CA LEU A 170 1.55 3.36 8.86
C LEU A 170 1.93 2.97 7.42
N GLY A 171 1.46 3.70 6.41
CA GLY A 171 1.82 3.49 5.02
C GLY A 171 3.33 3.63 4.81
N VAL A 172 3.93 4.70 5.35
CA VAL A 172 5.39 4.91 5.33
C VAL A 172 6.11 3.76 6.01
N SER A 173 5.66 3.33 7.20
CA SER A 173 6.26 2.21 7.94
C SER A 173 6.27 0.92 7.11
N PHE A 174 5.18 0.62 6.38
CA PHE A 174 5.08 -0.55 5.51
C PHE A 174 6.11 -0.49 4.37
N GLN A 175 6.24 0.67 3.74
CA GLN A 175 7.16 0.84 2.62
C GLN A 175 8.63 0.74 3.07
N LEU A 176 8.98 1.39 4.17
CA LEU A 176 10.33 1.27 4.72
C LEU A 176 10.66 -0.17 5.14
N ALA A 177 9.70 -0.92 5.67
CA ALA A 177 9.89 -2.34 5.98
C ALA A 177 10.13 -3.17 4.70
N ASN A 178 9.44 -2.85 3.59
CA ASN A 178 9.68 -3.46 2.29
C ASN A 178 11.10 -3.13 1.80
N PHE A 179 11.56 -1.89 1.85
CA PHE A 179 12.92 -1.51 1.47
C PHE A 179 13.97 -2.24 2.29
N CYS A 180 13.76 -2.41 3.60
CA CYS A 180 14.67 -3.22 4.42
C CYS A 180 14.73 -4.69 3.97
N ARG A 181 13.64 -5.24 3.44
CA ARG A 181 13.58 -6.63 2.95
C ARG A 181 14.19 -6.81 1.58
N ASP A 182 13.94 -5.85 0.70
CA ASP A 182 14.11 -6.03 -0.75
C ASP A 182 15.42 -5.40 -1.27
N VAL A 183 16.37 -4.97 -0.40
CA VAL A 183 17.64 -4.32 -0.79
C VAL A 183 18.34 -5.07 -1.94
N GLY A 184 18.40 -6.40 -1.88
CA GLY A 184 19.05 -7.21 -2.93
C GLY A 184 18.28 -7.17 -4.27
N GLU A 185 16.96 -7.25 -4.22
CA GLU A 185 16.09 -7.21 -5.41
C GLU A 185 16.05 -5.80 -6.03
N ASP A 186 16.09 -4.75 -5.19
CA ASP A 186 16.13 -3.35 -5.65
C ASP A 186 17.46 -3.04 -6.35
N LEU A 187 18.57 -3.54 -5.85
CA LEU A 187 19.88 -3.44 -6.52
C LEU A 187 19.91 -4.18 -7.87
N ASP A 188 19.20 -5.31 -8.02
CA ASP A 188 19.09 -6.02 -9.31
C ASP A 188 18.36 -5.16 -10.35
N ARG A 189 17.49 -4.23 -9.88
CA ARG A 189 16.80 -3.24 -10.71
C ARG A 189 17.57 -1.92 -10.85
N GLY A 190 18.78 -1.83 -10.28
CA GLY A 190 19.63 -0.63 -10.29
C GLY A 190 19.20 0.45 -9.28
N ARG A 191 18.30 0.14 -8.35
CA ARG A 191 17.74 1.09 -7.37
C ARG A 191 18.27 0.87 -5.97
N LEU A 192 18.39 1.95 -5.20
CA LEU A 192 18.76 1.92 -3.79
C LEU A 192 17.86 2.86 -2.98
N TYR A 193 16.97 2.29 -2.17
CA TYR A 193 16.05 3.02 -1.30
C TYR A 193 16.57 3.22 0.13
N LEU A 194 17.88 3.02 0.34
CA LEU A 194 18.56 3.42 1.56
C LEU A 194 19.21 4.79 1.32
N PRO A 195 18.85 5.85 2.08
CA PRO A 195 19.42 7.19 1.87
C PRO A 195 20.93 7.19 1.95
N LEU A 196 21.59 7.94 1.05
CA LEU A 196 23.06 8.01 1.02
C LEU A 196 23.62 8.64 2.31
N GLU A 197 22.93 9.61 2.92
CA GLU A 197 23.30 10.16 4.24
C GLU A 197 23.32 9.10 5.35
N ASP A 198 22.40 8.13 5.30
CA ASP A 198 22.36 7.04 6.25
C ASP A 198 23.53 6.06 6.00
N LEU A 199 23.89 5.81 4.74
CA LEU A 199 25.09 5.04 4.39
C LEU A 199 26.34 5.70 4.95
N ASP A 200 26.53 7.01 4.68
CA ASP A 200 27.68 7.79 5.14
C ASP A 200 27.80 7.75 6.67
N ARG A 201 26.69 7.85 7.37
CA ARG A 201 26.64 7.76 8.84
C ARG A 201 27.27 6.48 9.38
N PHE A 202 27.17 5.36 8.66
CA PHE A 202 27.75 4.07 9.04
C PHE A 202 29.05 3.76 8.28
N GLY A 203 29.65 4.74 7.60
CA GLY A 203 30.88 4.60 6.84
C GLY A 203 30.75 3.63 5.66
N LEU A 204 29.58 3.60 5.04
CA LEU A 204 29.28 2.82 3.84
C LEU A 204 29.08 3.73 2.64
N THR A 205 29.34 3.20 1.45
CA THR A 205 29.04 3.82 0.16
C THR A 205 28.14 2.91 -0.66
N ARG A 206 27.44 3.48 -1.67
CA ARG A 206 26.67 2.68 -2.62
C ARG A 206 27.47 1.54 -3.21
N ALA A 207 28.70 1.77 -3.65
CA ALA A 207 29.58 0.74 -4.20
C ALA A 207 29.88 -0.41 -3.21
N GLN A 208 29.85 -0.14 -1.89
CA GLN A 208 29.99 -1.19 -0.88
C GLN A 208 28.70 -1.99 -0.70
N ILE A 209 27.53 -1.37 -0.79
CA ILE A 209 26.25 -2.06 -0.79
C ILE A 209 26.13 -2.98 -2.01
N GLU A 210 26.56 -2.51 -3.19
CA GLU A 210 26.58 -3.28 -4.44
C GLU A 210 27.48 -4.53 -4.38
N ARG A 211 28.47 -4.57 -3.48
CA ARG A 211 29.25 -5.79 -3.20
C ARG A 211 28.46 -6.88 -2.46
N ARG A 212 27.28 -6.54 -1.92
CA ARG A 212 26.36 -7.47 -1.25
C ARG A 212 26.98 -8.21 -0.05
N VAL A 213 27.85 -7.53 0.68
CA VAL A 213 28.50 -8.08 1.88
C VAL A 213 27.78 -7.59 3.12
N VAL A 214 27.35 -8.53 3.96
CA VAL A 214 26.74 -8.23 5.27
C VAL A 214 27.86 -8.23 6.32
N ASP A 215 28.51 -7.07 6.50
CA ASP A 215 29.46 -6.80 7.58
C ASP A 215 28.75 -6.10 8.77
N ASP A 216 29.49 -5.78 9.82
CA ASP A 216 28.92 -5.17 11.03
C ASP A 216 28.37 -3.76 10.76
N ARG A 217 28.98 -2.99 9.84
CA ARG A 217 28.50 -1.66 9.46
C ARG A 217 27.17 -1.75 8.74
N PHE A 218 27.02 -2.73 7.83
CA PHE A 218 25.74 -2.97 7.16
C PHE A 218 24.67 -3.43 8.16
N ARG A 219 25.02 -4.28 9.13
CA ARG A 219 24.06 -4.65 10.20
C ARG A 219 23.62 -3.46 11.03
N ASP A 220 24.55 -2.54 11.35
CA ASP A 220 24.23 -1.33 12.11
C ASP A 220 23.33 -0.36 11.31
N LEU A 221 23.60 -0.18 10.02
CA LEU A 221 22.72 0.55 9.10
C LEU A 221 21.31 -0.06 9.09
N MET A 222 21.21 -1.37 8.93
CA MET A 222 19.90 -2.05 8.88
C MET A 222 19.15 -1.98 10.22
N ARG A 223 19.86 -2.05 11.35
CA ARG A 223 19.25 -1.80 12.68
C ARG A 223 18.68 -0.39 12.78
N PHE A 224 19.40 0.59 12.26
CA PHE A 224 18.96 1.98 12.23
C PHE A 224 17.70 2.17 11.36
N GLN A 225 17.67 1.57 10.16
CA GLN A 225 16.49 1.60 9.28
C GLN A 225 15.28 0.92 9.94
N ILE A 226 15.48 -0.26 10.54
CA ILE A 226 14.43 -0.98 11.26
C ILE A 226 13.94 -0.17 12.47
N ALA A 227 14.80 0.54 13.18
CA ALA A 227 14.38 1.43 14.26
C ALA A 227 13.48 2.58 13.75
N ARG A 228 13.72 3.10 12.52
CA ARG A 228 12.85 4.07 11.85
C ARG A 228 11.46 3.47 11.56
N VAL A 229 11.41 2.24 11.01
CA VAL A 229 10.15 1.49 10.82
C VAL A 229 9.38 1.36 12.14
N ARG A 230 10.04 0.96 13.22
CA ARG A 230 9.40 0.75 14.53
C ARG A 230 8.85 2.03 15.14
N ARG A 231 9.57 3.16 15.00
CA ARG A 231 9.06 4.47 15.49
C ARG A 231 7.77 4.86 14.77
N LEU A 232 7.71 4.70 13.46
CA LEU A 232 6.52 5.00 12.67
C LEU A 232 5.37 4.03 12.97
N GLU A 233 5.66 2.74 13.12
CA GLU A 233 4.69 1.73 13.55
C GLU A 233 4.05 2.11 14.89
N GLU A 234 4.85 2.46 15.89
CA GLU A 234 4.33 2.82 17.22
C GLU A 234 3.55 4.13 17.18
N ALA A 235 4.02 5.13 16.42
CA ALA A 235 3.31 6.39 16.23
C ALA A 235 1.95 6.20 15.54
N SER A 236 1.86 5.29 14.58
CA SER A 236 0.63 5.01 13.84
C SER A 236 -0.42 4.22 14.63
N ARG A 237 0.01 3.47 15.64
CA ARG A 237 -0.82 2.50 16.36
C ARG A 237 -2.11 3.07 16.96
N PRO A 238 -2.12 4.27 17.60
CA PRO A 238 -3.35 4.86 18.10
C PRO A 238 -4.42 5.09 17.03
N GLY A 239 -4.00 5.30 15.76
CA GLY A 239 -4.89 5.54 14.63
C GLY A 239 -5.85 4.38 14.33
N ILE A 240 -5.49 3.15 14.71
CA ILE A 240 -6.36 1.98 14.51
C ILE A 240 -7.64 2.11 15.32
N GLU A 241 -7.54 2.64 16.55
CA GLU A 241 -8.71 2.86 17.40
C GLU A 241 -9.60 4.03 16.93
N LEU A 242 -9.08 4.87 16.03
CA LEU A 242 -9.82 5.97 15.40
C LEU A 242 -10.58 5.54 14.13
N LEU A 243 -10.53 4.27 13.77
CA LEU A 243 -11.30 3.69 12.67
C LEU A 243 -12.61 3.07 13.19
N HIS A 244 -13.57 2.88 12.28
CA HIS A 244 -14.79 2.13 12.62
C HIS A 244 -14.44 0.74 13.19
N PRO A 245 -15.10 0.26 14.26
CA PRO A 245 -14.76 -0.99 14.94
C PRO A 245 -14.64 -2.20 14.00
N THR A 246 -15.48 -2.26 12.95
CA THR A 246 -15.44 -3.35 11.96
C THR A 246 -14.23 -3.32 11.04
N SER A 247 -13.51 -2.19 10.95
CA SER A 247 -12.30 -2.01 10.13
C SER A 247 -11.01 -2.31 10.89
N ARG A 248 -11.00 -2.09 12.22
CA ARG A 248 -9.81 -2.25 13.09
C ARG A 248 -9.10 -3.61 12.95
N PRO A 249 -9.80 -4.76 12.94
CA PRO A 249 -9.14 -6.06 12.86
C PRO A 249 -8.34 -6.26 11.56
N CYS A 250 -8.78 -5.64 10.45
CA CYS A 250 -8.08 -5.68 9.17
C CYS A 250 -6.74 -4.92 9.27
N ILE A 251 -6.79 -3.68 9.75
CA ILE A 251 -5.61 -2.81 9.82
C ILE A 251 -4.62 -3.32 10.86
N GLU A 252 -5.09 -3.80 12.01
CA GLU A 252 -4.23 -4.42 13.01
C GLU A 252 -3.50 -5.66 12.46
N ALA A 253 -4.20 -6.52 11.72
CA ALA A 253 -3.58 -7.68 11.07
C ALA A 253 -2.56 -7.26 10.02
N ALA A 254 -2.86 -6.24 9.21
CA ALA A 254 -1.94 -5.69 8.23
C ALA A 254 -0.69 -5.12 8.92
N ARG A 255 -0.85 -4.31 9.99
CA ARG A 255 0.26 -3.76 10.77
C ARG A 255 1.20 -4.86 11.27
N VAL A 256 0.65 -5.88 11.93
CA VAL A 256 1.47 -6.98 12.48
C VAL A 256 2.22 -7.76 11.40
N LEU A 257 1.59 -7.95 10.22
CA LEU A 257 2.21 -8.72 9.14
C LEU A 257 3.25 -7.92 8.38
N TYR A 258 2.98 -6.66 8.06
CA TYR A 258 3.90 -5.83 7.27
C TYR A 258 5.06 -5.28 8.12
N CYS A 259 4.78 -4.69 9.28
CA CYS A 259 5.87 -4.24 10.16
C CYS A 259 6.68 -5.44 10.71
N GLY A 260 6.06 -6.62 10.81
CA GLY A 260 6.73 -7.87 11.16
C GLY A 260 7.77 -8.34 10.12
N ILE A 261 7.80 -7.76 8.92
CA ILE A 261 8.90 -7.96 7.95
C ILE A 261 10.25 -7.58 8.57
N ALA A 262 10.28 -6.51 9.36
CA ALA A 262 11.48 -6.08 10.08
C ALA A 262 12.03 -7.16 11.03
N ASP A 263 11.14 -7.90 11.73
CA ASP A 263 11.57 -9.04 12.58
C ASP A 263 12.18 -10.16 11.74
N GLU A 264 11.59 -10.43 10.57
CA GLU A 264 12.11 -11.49 9.68
C GLU A 264 13.46 -11.11 9.08
N VAL A 265 13.71 -9.82 8.78
CA VAL A 265 15.03 -9.33 8.34
C VAL A 265 16.08 -9.51 9.46
N GLN A 266 15.73 -9.19 10.71
CA GLN A 266 16.60 -9.43 11.84
C GLN A 266 16.88 -10.93 12.07
N ARG A 267 15.84 -11.78 11.91
CA ARG A 267 15.95 -13.22 12.11
C ARG A 267 16.88 -13.91 11.13
N ILE A 268 17.00 -13.38 9.89
CA ILE A 268 17.98 -13.89 8.90
C ILE A 268 19.35 -13.20 9.02
N ASP A 269 19.65 -12.57 10.14
CA ASP A 269 20.88 -11.81 10.39
C ASP A 269 21.18 -10.80 9.27
N TYR A 270 20.14 -10.10 8.79
CA TYR A 270 20.22 -9.08 7.72
C TYR A 270 20.74 -9.60 6.37
N GLN A 271 20.67 -10.90 6.10
CA GLN A 271 21.15 -11.54 4.86
C GLN A 271 20.21 -11.28 3.68
N VAL A 272 19.83 -10.01 3.47
CA VAL A 272 18.83 -9.57 2.48
C VAL A 272 19.32 -9.65 1.03
N PHE A 273 20.62 -9.85 0.80
CA PHE A 273 21.17 -10.00 -0.54
C PHE A 273 21.03 -11.42 -1.09
N THR A 274 20.97 -12.41 -0.21
CA THR A 274 20.93 -13.84 -0.58
C THR A 274 19.62 -14.52 -0.20
N HIS A 275 18.87 -13.92 0.73
CA HIS A 275 17.62 -14.46 1.24
C HIS A 275 16.56 -13.38 1.33
N ARG A 276 15.43 -13.61 0.72
CA ARG A 276 14.26 -12.74 0.94
C ARG A 276 13.58 -13.11 2.25
N ALA A 277 13.54 -12.19 3.20
CA ALA A 277 12.84 -12.37 4.46
C ALA A 277 11.33 -12.59 4.21
N LYS A 278 10.79 -13.71 4.69
CA LYS A 278 9.38 -14.09 4.46
C LYS A 278 8.70 -14.44 5.78
N THR A 279 7.55 -13.84 6.01
CA THR A 279 6.68 -14.24 7.12
C THR A 279 6.20 -15.67 6.89
N SER A 280 6.44 -16.55 7.87
CA SER A 280 6.03 -17.95 7.78
C SER A 280 4.50 -18.11 7.70
N THR A 281 4.03 -19.20 7.09
CA THR A 281 2.59 -19.52 7.01
C THR A 281 1.98 -19.67 8.40
N SER A 282 2.70 -20.26 9.35
CA SER A 282 2.27 -20.40 10.74
C SER A 282 2.04 -19.03 11.40
N ARG A 283 2.96 -18.06 11.22
CA ARG A 283 2.82 -16.69 11.73
C ARG A 283 1.63 -15.98 11.08
N ARG A 284 1.43 -16.14 9.77
CA ARG A 284 0.27 -15.58 9.07
C ARG A 284 -1.04 -16.11 9.64
N LEU A 285 -1.13 -17.43 9.88
CA LEU A 285 -2.30 -18.05 10.49
C LEU A 285 -2.53 -17.62 11.94
N ALA A 286 -1.44 -17.50 12.72
CA ALA A 286 -1.51 -17.03 14.10
C ALA A 286 -2.02 -15.57 14.21
N VAL A 287 -1.78 -14.73 13.19
CA VAL A 287 -2.34 -13.37 13.11
C VAL A 287 -3.76 -13.39 12.54
N ALA A 288 -4.01 -14.14 11.46
CA ALA A 288 -5.27 -14.10 10.73
C ALA A 288 -6.43 -14.67 11.54
N LEU A 289 -6.25 -15.77 12.30
CA LEU A 289 -7.34 -16.43 13.02
C LEU A 289 -7.91 -15.58 14.18
N PRO A 290 -7.10 -14.96 15.07
CA PRO A 290 -7.61 -14.03 16.07
C PRO A 290 -8.24 -12.77 15.43
N ALA A 291 -7.64 -12.23 14.36
CA ALA A 291 -8.18 -11.08 13.63
C ALA A 291 -9.56 -11.39 13.02
N TRP A 292 -9.72 -12.57 12.42
CA TRP A 292 -11.01 -13.03 11.90
C TRP A 292 -12.08 -13.13 13.00
N ARG A 293 -11.74 -13.70 14.16
CA ARG A 293 -12.68 -13.77 15.30
C ARG A 293 -13.11 -12.37 15.75
N ARG A 294 -12.15 -11.42 15.87
CA ARG A 294 -12.46 -10.03 16.23
C ARG A 294 -13.32 -9.35 15.16
N ALA A 295 -13.03 -9.57 13.87
CA ALA A 295 -13.80 -9.01 12.77
C ALA A 295 -15.26 -9.54 12.76
N VAL A 296 -15.47 -10.83 13.06
CA VAL A 296 -16.82 -11.40 13.18
C VAL A 296 -17.55 -10.82 14.39
N ALA A 297 -16.88 -10.70 15.54
CA ALA A 297 -17.46 -10.12 16.74
C ALA A 297 -17.86 -8.64 16.54
N ALA A 298 -16.98 -7.84 15.96
CA ALA A 298 -17.25 -6.42 15.65
C ALA A 298 -18.45 -6.27 14.71
N ARG A 299 -18.53 -7.06 13.63
CA ARG A 299 -19.68 -7.04 12.71
C ARG A 299 -21.00 -7.43 13.37
N ARG A 300 -20.98 -8.31 14.38
CA ARG A 300 -22.19 -8.68 15.12
C ARG A 300 -22.63 -7.57 16.08
N ALA A 301 -21.68 -6.85 16.66
CA ALA A 301 -21.95 -5.76 17.60
C ALA A 301 -22.51 -4.51 16.90
N GLU A 302 -21.94 -4.15 15.74
CA GLU A 302 -22.29 -2.91 15.01
C GLU A 302 -23.49 -3.07 14.06
N GLY A 303 -23.89 -4.32 13.72
CA GLY A 303 -24.90 -4.56 12.71
C GLY A 303 -24.41 -4.32 11.27
N PRO A 304 -25.31 -4.23 10.28
CA PRO A 304 -24.92 -3.93 8.90
C PRO A 304 -24.34 -2.51 8.80
N SER A 305 -23.16 -2.38 8.17
CA SER A 305 -22.55 -1.06 7.91
C SER A 305 -23.50 -0.20 7.07
N PRO A 306 -23.66 1.10 7.39
CA PRO A 306 -24.39 2.02 6.53
C PRO A 306 -23.74 2.04 5.14
N GLN A 307 -24.57 2.07 4.10
CA GLN A 307 -24.07 2.23 2.73
C GLN A 307 -23.62 3.68 2.54
N PRO A 308 -22.45 3.94 1.95
CA PRO A 308 -22.07 5.29 1.57
C PRO A 308 -23.13 5.83 0.59
N GLN A 309 -23.72 6.96 0.91
CA GLN A 309 -24.67 7.59 0.02
C GLN A 309 -23.89 8.38 -1.04
N PRO A 310 -24.16 8.19 -2.34
CA PRO A 310 -23.61 9.08 -3.36
C PRO A 310 -24.05 10.51 -3.04
N ARG A 311 -23.13 11.47 -3.14
CA ARG A 311 -23.51 12.89 -3.05
C ARG A 311 -24.56 13.14 -4.12
N ARG A 312 -25.70 13.70 -3.74
CA ARG A 312 -26.66 14.23 -4.69
C ARG A 312 -25.99 15.39 -5.44
N PRO A 313 -26.17 15.48 -6.76
CA PRO A 313 -25.61 16.54 -7.57
C PRO A 313 -26.04 17.93 -7.10
#